data_1e0da035787259adf34e0c639469fd84
#
_entry.id   1e0da035787259adf34e0c639469fd84
#
_cell.length_a   1.000
_cell.length_b   1.000
_cell.length_c   1.000
_cell.angle_alpha   90.00
_cell.angle_beta   90.00
_cell.angle_gamma   90.00
#
_symmetry.space_group_name_H-M   'P 1'
#
loop_
_entity.id
_entity.type
_entity.pdbx_description
1 polymer ?
#
loop_
_entity_poly.entity_id
_entity_poly.type
_entity_poly.pdbx_seq_one_letter_code
_entity_poly.pdbx_strand_id
1 'polypeptide(L)'
;MSEKLTRHITNNYRLMAMTVAMTLSAGVMAQSASMLPELQRLSLPTLESALADYEANPASMVYRDSVSLSSLAFNLDIAREGKPVMVQLGDGHTLYGLSAASYTRLSQKSVVWGDAAFVTGTYRNIRWSDIIDYRRVAPYVLGDEVGGNLSTRSYSFSGGYGHQFDRWTLGAHAAYRAEVAYRNRDPRVKTVVSDLDLNLGATYPLGRNMLGLKAGINVYNQSCDLDFYNPVNDINTYTLTGMGTYYRRFMGNTNKNSGYSSFGYNAGVQWLPTASKNGLAVTAAYSHYRMEQQLRNFNNLTLGYTDNDEVDWTVAYGFCLSSSLTFRPVFKGTLFKRKGTENLFGTSAGASYDKIGSRTPYSFSSRTMQLSLPLQWQTAKVSYLTFTPGVGYGYERESYSEPYRRLEVSHLAPQLDVDFTTVSGGCWLWNLSAGGEYALADALTPVLTDFETDTSLGQSVLSNYSMLQADRLGVRISAGVSRPVSNFILSLSVAYTMTDYINEASCHGAVLTLAAKF
;
A
#
# COMPACT_ATOMS: atom_id res chain seq x y z
N MET A 1 25.32 30.62 11.17
CA MET A 1 25.86 29.54 10.33
C MET A 1 24.78 28.57 9.87
N SER A 2 23.71 28.40 10.62
CA SER A 2 22.54 27.54 10.33
C SER A 2 21.71 28.00 9.12
N GLU A 3 21.41 29.29 8.96
CA GLU A 3 20.55 29.79 7.87
C GLU A 3 21.17 29.73 6.46
N LYS A 4 22.48 29.82 6.33
CA LYS A 4 23.17 29.66 5.03
C LYS A 4 23.20 28.21 4.57
N LEU A 5 23.27 27.25 5.51
CA LEU A 5 23.23 25.81 5.19
C LEU A 5 21.84 25.41 4.71
N THR A 6 20.77 25.93 5.35
CA THR A 6 19.38 25.65 4.97
C THR A 6 19.03 26.19 3.58
N ARG A 7 19.55 27.39 3.22
CA ARG A 7 19.35 27.97 1.86
C ARG A 7 20.12 27.22 0.77
N HIS A 8 21.32 26.70 1.06
CA HIS A 8 22.08 25.89 0.09
C HIS A 8 21.42 24.52 -0.15
N ILE A 9 20.89 23.92 0.88
CA ILE A 9 20.16 22.64 0.80
C ILE A 9 18.89 22.82 -0.02
N THR A 10 18.06 23.83 0.26
CA THR A 10 16.82 24.11 -0.49
C THR A 10 17.05 24.47 -1.96
N ASN A 11 18.14 25.15 -2.31
CA ASN A 11 18.45 25.46 -3.70
C ASN A 11 18.93 24.23 -4.49
N ASN A 12 19.69 23.34 -3.88
CA ASN A 12 20.14 22.11 -4.53
C ASN A 12 18.98 21.14 -4.82
N TYR A 13 17.96 21.06 -3.95
CA TYR A 13 16.76 20.26 -4.23
C TYR A 13 15.90 20.84 -5.36
N ARG A 14 15.82 22.17 -5.47
CA ARG A 14 15.15 22.83 -6.60
C ARG A 14 15.87 22.59 -7.92
N LEU A 15 17.20 22.60 -7.92
CA LEU A 15 17.99 22.30 -9.12
C LEU A 15 17.85 20.82 -9.51
N MET A 16 17.87 19.90 -8.54
CA MET A 16 17.75 18.46 -8.80
C MET A 16 16.35 18.09 -9.33
N ALA A 17 15.29 18.67 -8.79
CA ALA A 17 13.93 18.50 -9.28
C ALA A 17 13.75 19.09 -10.69
N MET A 18 14.35 20.25 -10.98
CA MET A 18 14.37 20.84 -12.33
C MET A 18 15.20 20.01 -13.32
N THR A 19 16.31 19.44 -12.89
CA THR A 19 17.18 18.63 -13.77
C THR A 19 16.52 17.31 -14.14
N VAL A 20 15.84 16.65 -13.20
CA VAL A 20 15.04 15.43 -13.48
C VAL A 20 13.86 15.75 -14.39
N ALA A 21 13.19 16.89 -14.22
CA ALA A 21 12.12 17.35 -15.13
C ALA A 21 12.64 17.70 -16.53
N MET A 22 13.84 18.28 -16.64
CA MET A 22 14.44 18.65 -17.94
C MET A 22 15.04 17.48 -18.71
N THR A 23 15.57 16.45 -18.04
CA THR A 23 16.10 15.26 -18.73
C THR A 23 14.98 14.35 -19.27
N LEU A 24 13.78 14.39 -18.67
CA LEU A 24 12.59 13.71 -19.19
C LEU A 24 12.00 14.42 -20.42
N SER A 25 12.25 15.71 -20.60
CA SER A 25 11.66 16.53 -21.70
C SER A 25 12.45 16.49 -23.02
N ALA A 26 13.67 16.01 -23.05
CA ALA A 26 14.54 16.09 -24.23
C ALA A 26 14.31 15.01 -25.30
N GLY A 27 13.46 13.99 -25.03
CA GLY A 27 13.23 12.83 -25.91
C GLY A 27 11.84 12.72 -26.54
N VAL A 28 10.89 13.61 -26.23
CA VAL A 28 9.47 13.44 -26.62
C VAL A 28 9.03 14.57 -27.55
N MET A 29 9.41 14.49 -28.80
CA MET A 29 8.87 15.37 -29.85
C MET A 29 7.66 14.72 -30.52
N ALA A 30 6.50 15.39 -30.40
CA ALA A 30 5.32 15.35 -31.26
C ALA A 30 4.56 14.03 -31.43
N GLN A 31 3.53 13.81 -30.56
CA GLN A 31 2.40 12.94 -30.92
C GLN A 31 1.13 13.13 -30.04
N SER A 32 0.81 14.31 -29.55
CA SER A 32 -0.23 14.51 -28.52
C SER A 32 -1.67 14.21 -28.98
N ALA A 33 -2.03 14.49 -30.22
CA ALA A 33 -3.41 14.22 -30.68
C ALA A 33 -3.67 12.74 -30.97
N SER A 34 -2.63 11.97 -31.31
CA SER A 34 -2.71 10.53 -31.54
C SER A 34 -2.72 9.71 -30.24
N MET A 35 -2.35 10.32 -29.09
CA MET A 35 -2.29 9.64 -27.79
C MET A 35 -3.66 9.56 -27.07
N LEU A 36 -4.63 10.38 -27.41
CA LEU A 36 -5.92 10.39 -26.71
C LEU A 36 -6.68 9.05 -26.81
N PRO A 37 -6.76 8.38 -27.98
CA PRO A 37 -7.34 7.04 -28.10
C PRO A 37 -6.58 5.99 -27.28
N GLU A 38 -5.25 6.10 -27.20
CA GLU A 38 -4.42 5.19 -26.41
C GLU A 38 -4.65 5.40 -24.90
N LEU A 39 -4.76 6.65 -24.43
CA LEU A 39 -5.12 6.92 -23.05
C LEU A 39 -6.52 6.41 -22.73
N GLN A 40 -7.49 6.57 -23.64
CA GLN A 40 -8.80 5.99 -23.48
C GLN A 40 -8.71 4.47 -23.34
N ARG A 41 -7.97 3.81 -24.23
CA ARG A 41 -7.76 2.35 -24.19
C ARG A 41 -7.14 1.92 -22.87
N LEU A 42 -6.08 2.61 -22.41
CA LEU A 42 -5.37 2.31 -21.17
C LEU A 42 -6.21 2.56 -19.90
N SER A 43 -7.23 3.42 -19.98
CA SER A 43 -8.16 3.69 -18.86
C SER A 43 -9.35 2.72 -18.78
N LEU A 44 -9.44 1.73 -19.69
CA LEU A 44 -10.52 0.74 -19.65
C LEU A 44 -10.27 -0.30 -18.55
N PRO A 45 -11.23 -0.55 -17.62
CA PRO A 45 -11.03 -1.42 -16.47
C PRO A 45 -10.59 -2.85 -16.81
N THR A 46 -11.10 -3.42 -17.92
CA THR A 46 -10.72 -4.76 -18.37
C THR A 46 -9.26 -4.84 -18.82
N LEU A 47 -8.77 -3.79 -19.51
CA LEU A 47 -7.37 -3.74 -19.93
C LEU A 47 -6.45 -3.38 -18.76
N GLU A 48 -6.81 -2.43 -17.93
CA GLU A 48 -6.04 -2.06 -16.73
C GLU A 48 -5.80 -3.29 -15.84
N SER A 49 -6.86 -4.05 -15.57
CA SER A 49 -6.75 -5.33 -14.85
C SER A 49 -5.80 -6.33 -15.56
N ALA A 50 -5.83 -6.38 -16.90
CA ALA A 50 -4.93 -7.26 -17.65
C ALA A 50 -3.47 -6.80 -17.60
N LEU A 51 -3.22 -5.48 -17.63
CA LEU A 51 -1.86 -4.92 -17.56
C LEU A 51 -1.22 -5.16 -16.19
N ALA A 52 -1.99 -5.10 -15.11
CA ALA A 52 -1.53 -5.39 -13.75
C ALA A 52 -0.92 -6.79 -13.61
N ASP A 53 -1.43 -7.80 -14.34
CA ASP A 53 -0.85 -9.14 -14.32
C ASP A 53 0.59 -9.16 -14.86
N TYR A 54 0.91 -8.30 -15.84
CA TYR A 54 2.27 -8.20 -16.40
C TYR A 54 3.22 -7.42 -15.49
N GLU A 55 2.72 -6.48 -14.70
CA GLU A 55 3.50 -5.68 -13.74
C GLU A 55 4.02 -6.51 -12.57
N ALA A 56 3.38 -7.63 -12.27
CA ALA A 56 3.77 -8.50 -11.16
C ALA A 56 5.15 -9.17 -11.34
N ASN A 57 5.76 -9.14 -12.55
CA ASN A 57 7.08 -9.71 -12.84
C ASN A 57 7.89 -8.77 -13.74
N PRO A 58 9.12 -8.37 -13.36
CA PRO A 58 9.93 -7.45 -14.16
C PRO A 58 10.18 -7.92 -15.61
N ALA A 59 10.29 -9.21 -15.87
CA ALA A 59 10.49 -9.72 -17.22
C ALA A 59 9.23 -9.60 -18.09
N SER A 60 8.03 -9.74 -17.53
CA SER A 60 6.78 -9.64 -18.26
C SER A 60 6.43 -8.21 -18.68
N MET A 61 7.09 -7.20 -18.11
CA MET A 61 6.96 -5.79 -18.52
C MET A 61 7.26 -5.55 -20.01
N VAL A 62 8.11 -6.37 -20.64
CA VAL A 62 8.38 -6.30 -22.09
C VAL A 62 7.11 -6.56 -22.91
N TYR A 63 6.16 -7.32 -22.37
CA TYR A 63 4.89 -7.69 -23.01
C TYR A 63 3.69 -6.87 -22.52
N ARG A 64 3.91 -5.90 -21.60
CA ARG A 64 2.84 -5.12 -20.98
C ARG A 64 2.07 -4.31 -22.01
N ASP A 65 2.73 -3.41 -22.70
CA ASP A 65 2.11 -2.57 -23.75
C ASP A 65 3.13 -2.19 -24.83
N SER A 66 2.61 -1.76 -26.00
CA SER A 66 3.43 -1.24 -27.11
C SER A 66 3.65 0.27 -27.02
N VAL A 67 2.86 0.98 -26.21
CA VAL A 67 2.88 2.45 -26.11
C VAL A 67 3.78 2.87 -24.97
N SER A 68 4.66 3.83 -25.25
CA SER A 68 5.40 4.55 -24.22
C SER A 68 4.52 5.64 -23.62
N LEU A 69 4.53 5.78 -22.31
CA LEU A 69 3.76 6.78 -21.60
C LEU A 69 4.55 7.27 -20.41
N SER A 70 4.67 8.59 -20.30
CA SER A 70 5.22 9.27 -19.12
C SER A 70 4.17 10.19 -18.52
N SER A 71 4.22 10.39 -17.22
CA SER A 71 3.29 11.28 -16.51
C SER A 71 3.97 12.01 -15.38
N LEU A 72 3.52 13.23 -15.14
CA LEU A 72 3.81 14.03 -13.96
C LEU A 72 2.48 14.39 -13.31
N ALA A 73 2.30 14.09 -12.03
CA ALA A 73 1.05 14.33 -11.34
C ALA A 73 1.25 15.02 -9.99
N PHE A 74 0.34 15.92 -9.67
CA PHE A 74 0.11 16.45 -8.33
C PHE A 74 -1.14 15.82 -7.76
N ASN A 75 -1.06 15.35 -6.51
CA ASN A 75 -2.16 14.71 -5.80
C ASN A 75 -2.43 15.45 -4.49
N LEU A 76 -3.70 15.64 -4.17
CA LEU A 76 -4.19 16.05 -2.86
C LEU A 76 -5.11 14.94 -2.35
N ASP A 77 -4.75 14.33 -1.22
CA ASP A 77 -5.50 13.26 -0.58
C ASP A 77 -5.94 13.67 0.81
N ILE A 78 -7.25 13.65 1.05
CA ILE A 78 -7.87 14.05 2.31
C ILE A 78 -8.78 12.91 2.77
N ALA A 79 -8.58 12.43 4.01
CA ALA A 79 -9.50 11.51 4.66
C ALA A 79 -9.92 12.04 6.02
N ARG A 80 -11.16 11.73 6.40
CA ARG A 80 -11.74 12.08 7.72
C ARG A 80 -12.62 10.92 8.16
N GLU A 81 -12.44 10.53 9.42
CA GLU A 81 -13.20 9.48 10.08
C GLU A 81 -13.94 10.08 11.28
N GLY A 82 -15.22 9.84 11.40
CA GLY A 82 -16.01 10.28 12.56
C GLY A 82 -15.57 9.60 13.86
N LYS A 83 -15.09 8.37 13.74
CA LYS A 83 -14.40 7.57 14.75
C LYS A 83 -13.30 6.80 14.03
N PRO A 84 -12.08 6.71 14.58
CA PRO A 84 -11.01 5.97 13.90
C PRO A 84 -11.37 4.50 13.74
N VAL A 85 -11.24 3.98 12.53
CA VAL A 85 -11.38 2.54 12.25
C VAL A 85 -10.34 1.75 13.04
N MET A 86 -9.15 2.33 13.18
CA MET A 86 -8.08 1.81 14.02
C MET A 86 -7.38 2.98 14.71
N VAL A 87 -7.47 3.05 16.03
CA VAL A 87 -6.92 4.15 16.84
C VAL A 87 -5.43 4.41 16.55
N GLN A 88 -4.68 3.35 16.23
CA GLN A 88 -3.26 3.40 15.90
C GLN A 88 -2.94 4.01 14.53
N LEU A 89 -3.95 4.21 13.68
CA LEU A 89 -3.82 4.88 12.37
C LEU A 89 -4.40 6.30 12.37
N GLY A 90 -5.08 6.69 13.47
CA GLY A 90 -5.70 8.00 13.62
C GLY A 90 -7.08 8.11 12.96
N ASP A 91 -7.62 9.34 12.91
CA ASP A 91 -8.96 9.65 12.40
C ASP A 91 -8.96 10.37 11.05
N GLY A 92 -7.88 10.24 10.30
CA GLY A 92 -7.76 10.77 8.96
C GLY A 92 -6.41 11.42 8.64
N HIS A 93 -6.32 11.99 7.45
CA HIS A 93 -5.10 12.63 6.98
C HIS A 93 -5.36 13.76 5.99
N THR A 94 -4.33 14.55 5.72
CA THR A 94 -4.22 15.46 4.59
C THR A 94 -2.82 15.33 4.02
N LEU A 95 -2.72 14.80 2.81
CA LEU A 95 -1.46 14.52 2.14
C LEU A 95 -1.39 15.25 0.79
N TYR A 96 -0.22 15.76 0.48
CA TYR A 96 0.14 16.39 -0.80
C TYR A 96 1.21 15.54 -1.45
N GLY A 97 0.98 15.14 -2.69
CA GLY A 97 1.90 14.30 -3.45
C GLY A 97 2.35 14.95 -4.75
N LEU A 98 3.60 14.78 -5.12
CA LEU A 98 4.11 15.00 -6.46
C LEU A 98 4.73 13.71 -6.94
N SER A 99 4.28 13.20 -8.10
CA SER A 99 4.77 11.95 -8.66
C SER A 99 5.09 12.07 -10.13
N ALA A 100 6.12 11.35 -10.56
CA ALA A 100 6.48 11.15 -11.95
C ALA A 100 6.58 9.66 -12.21
N ALA A 101 6.00 9.19 -13.31
CA ALA A 101 6.08 7.80 -13.74
C ALA A 101 6.38 7.74 -15.22
N SER A 102 7.14 6.74 -15.65
CA SER A 102 7.47 6.53 -17.05
C SER A 102 7.52 5.04 -17.37
N TYR A 103 6.94 4.67 -18.50
CA TYR A 103 7.13 3.39 -19.17
C TYR A 103 7.56 3.67 -20.59
N THR A 104 8.77 3.27 -20.95
CA THR A 104 9.38 3.60 -22.24
C THR A 104 9.88 2.35 -22.94
N ARG A 105 9.39 2.12 -24.16
CA ARG A 105 9.94 1.11 -25.06
C ARG A 105 11.17 1.64 -25.76
N LEU A 106 12.33 1.07 -25.46
CA LEU A 106 13.59 1.41 -26.12
C LEU A 106 13.70 0.70 -27.49
N SER A 107 13.11 -0.49 -27.60
CA SER A 107 13.04 -1.28 -28.83
C SER A 107 11.88 -2.29 -28.75
N GLN A 108 11.69 -3.08 -29.80
CA GLN A 108 10.72 -4.19 -29.76
C GLN A 108 11.04 -5.22 -28.66
N LYS A 109 12.30 -5.32 -28.23
CA LYS A 109 12.79 -6.31 -27.26
C LYS A 109 13.14 -5.72 -25.88
N SER A 110 13.16 -4.39 -25.73
CA SER A 110 13.65 -3.75 -24.52
C SER A 110 12.67 -2.71 -24.00
N VAL A 111 12.48 -2.69 -22.69
CA VAL A 111 11.65 -1.72 -21.99
C VAL A 111 12.36 -1.23 -20.74
N VAL A 112 12.20 0.05 -20.43
CA VAL A 112 12.59 0.68 -19.17
C VAL A 112 11.35 1.34 -18.55
N TRP A 113 11.22 1.26 -17.24
CA TRP A 113 10.16 1.92 -16.51
C TRP A 113 10.66 2.39 -15.16
N GLY A 114 9.93 3.29 -14.54
CA GLY A 114 10.23 3.75 -13.20
C GLY A 114 9.27 4.82 -12.74
N ASP A 115 9.28 5.06 -11.46
CA ASP A 115 8.53 6.11 -10.82
C ASP A 115 9.35 6.79 -9.73
N ALA A 116 8.97 8.02 -9.45
CA ALA A 116 9.47 8.80 -8.33
C ALA A 116 8.29 9.53 -7.69
N ALA A 117 8.20 9.53 -6.37
CA ALA A 117 7.18 10.29 -5.68
C ALA A 117 7.73 10.98 -4.44
N PHE A 118 7.18 12.15 -4.16
CA PHE A 118 7.32 12.88 -2.91
C PHE A 118 5.93 13.09 -2.33
N VAL A 119 5.72 12.66 -1.09
CA VAL A 119 4.47 12.86 -0.36
C VAL A 119 4.78 13.55 0.97
N THR A 120 3.99 14.56 1.32
CA THR A 120 4.09 15.25 2.61
C THR A 120 2.71 15.58 3.13
N GLY A 121 2.57 15.65 4.44
CA GLY A 121 1.30 16.01 5.06
C GLY A 121 1.21 15.58 6.51
N THR A 122 0.01 15.31 6.97
CA THR A 122 -0.25 15.05 8.38
C THR A 122 -1.33 13.97 8.53
N TYR A 123 -1.02 12.94 9.29
CA TYR A 123 -1.99 12.01 9.89
C TYR A 123 -2.49 12.58 11.21
N ARG A 124 -3.78 12.40 11.49
CA ARG A 124 -4.45 13.05 12.61
C ARG A 124 -4.74 12.09 13.73
N ASN A 125 -4.59 12.59 14.97
CA ASN A 125 -5.04 11.93 16.20
C ASN A 125 -4.59 10.46 16.35
N ILE A 126 -3.37 10.14 15.91
CA ILE A 126 -2.78 8.81 16.12
C ILE A 126 -2.54 8.61 17.61
N ARG A 127 -2.99 7.49 18.17
CA ARG A 127 -2.72 7.08 19.56
C ARG A 127 -2.27 5.63 19.61
N TRP A 128 -1.52 5.26 20.63
CA TRP A 128 -0.99 3.91 20.80
C TRP A 128 -0.10 3.42 19.65
N SER A 129 0.47 4.36 18.89
CA SER A 129 1.44 4.08 17.83
C SER A 129 2.36 5.28 17.61
N ASP A 130 3.65 5.09 17.81
CA ASP A 130 4.70 6.08 17.59
C ASP A 130 5.57 5.73 16.37
N ILE A 131 5.05 4.87 15.50
CA ILE A 131 5.76 4.32 14.35
C ILE A 131 5.04 4.61 13.03
N ILE A 132 5.76 4.50 11.94
CA ILE A 132 5.21 4.37 10.59
C ILE A 132 4.92 2.89 10.31
N ASP A 133 4.09 2.57 9.31
CA ASP A 133 3.79 1.21 8.87
C ASP A 133 3.25 0.29 9.98
N TYR A 134 2.33 0.81 10.81
CA TYR A 134 1.74 0.06 11.93
C TYR A 134 1.33 -1.36 11.55
N ARG A 135 0.61 -1.55 10.44
CA ARG A 135 0.11 -2.87 10.01
C ARG A 135 1.23 -3.86 9.69
N ARG A 136 2.38 -3.35 9.23
CA ARG A 136 3.57 -4.17 8.93
C ARG A 136 4.30 -4.60 10.20
N VAL A 137 4.40 -3.70 11.17
CA VAL A 137 5.20 -3.87 12.39
C VAL A 137 4.42 -4.55 13.51
N ALA A 138 3.10 -4.27 13.63
CA ALA A 138 2.26 -4.84 14.69
C ALA A 138 2.48 -6.37 14.86
N PRO A 139 2.35 -6.90 16.09
CA PRO A 139 1.80 -6.29 17.29
C PRO A 139 2.85 -5.56 18.15
N TYR A 140 4.13 -5.72 17.88
CA TYR A 140 5.24 -5.18 18.69
C TYR A 140 5.50 -3.73 18.36
N VAL A 141 4.73 -2.83 18.97
CA VAL A 141 4.69 -1.41 18.62
C VAL A 141 5.06 -0.55 19.82
N LEU A 142 5.93 0.44 19.60
CA LEU A 142 6.09 1.53 20.56
C LEU A 142 4.91 2.47 20.42
N GLY A 143 4.30 2.86 21.55
CA GLY A 143 3.18 3.77 21.55
C GLY A 143 2.95 4.42 22.91
N ASP A 144 2.22 5.52 22.89
CA ASP A 144 1.78 6.26 24.06
C ASP A 144 0.27 6.53 24.03
N GLU A 145 -0.28 6.83 25.20
CA GLU A 145 -1.70 7.13 25.37
C GLU A 145 -2.09 8.51 24.83
N VAL A 146 -1.17 9.47 24.89
CA VAL A 146 -1.44 10.88 24.56
C VAL A 146 -1.67 11.06 23.08
N GLY A 147 -0.79 10.45 22.26
CA GLY A 147 -0.87 10.50 20.81
C GLY A 147 -0.81 11.91 20.23
N GLY A 148 -1.36 12.08 19.05
CA GLY A 148 -1.47 13.36 18.37
C GLY A 148 -1.29 13.28 16.87
N ASN A 149 -1.12 14.44 16.24
CA ASN A 149 -0.90 14.54 14.81
C ASN A 149 0.55 14.18 14.45
N LEU A 150 0.71 13.33 13.44
CA LEU A 150 2.00 12.90 12.93
C LEU A 150 2.24 13.50 11.54
N SER A 151 3.18 14.43 11.44
CA SER A 151 3.59 15.02 10.16
C SER A 151 4.56 14.09 9.46
N THR A 152 4.37 13.86 8.16
CA THR A 152 5.21 12.94 7.36
C THR A 152 5.82 13.60 6.13
N ARG A 153 6.97 13.07 5.71
CA ARG A 153 7.63 13.32 4.43
C ARG A 153 8.19 12.01 3.92
N SER A 154 7.67 11.56 2.79
CA SER A 154 8.07 10.32 2.14
C SER A 154 8.64 10.59 0.76
N TYR A 155 9.74 9.92 0.44
CA TYR A 155 10.38 9.90 -0.87
C TYR A 155 10.42 8.45 -1.34
N SER A 156 9.90 8.19 -2.53
CA SER A 156 9.98 6.87 -3.15
C SER A 156 10.53 6.98 -4.57
N PHE A 157 11.33 5.98 -4.92
CA PHE A 157 11.91 5.84 -6.25
C PHE A 157 11.83 4.38 -6.65
N SER A 158 11.43 4.11 -7.88
CA SER A 158 11.55 2.78 -8.43
C SER A 158 12.08 2.82 -9.86
N GLY A 159 12.65 1.70 -10.30
CA GLY A 159 13.10 1.56 -11.67
C GLY A 159 13.33 0.13 -12.06
N GLY A 160 13.07 -0.18 -13.31
CA GLY A 160 13.27 -1.51 -13.84
C GLY A 160 13.64 -1.50 -15.32
N TYR A 161 14.24 -2.58 -15.73
CA TYR A 161 14.63 -2.85 -17.11
C TYR A 161 14.28 -4.29 -17.47
N GLY A 162 13.69 -4.48 -18.64
CA GLY A 162 13.39 -5.78 -19.22
C GLY A 162 13.96 -5.92 -20.62
N HIS A 163 14.52 -7.08 -20.94
CA HIS A 163 15.07 -7.38 -22.26
C HIS A 163 14.79 -8.81 -22.69
N GLN A 164 14.40 -8.97 -23.94
CA GLN A 164 14.19 -10.27 -24.58
C GLN A 164 15.46 -10.74 -25.31
N PHE A 165 16.05 -11.81 -24.79
CA PHE A 165 17.18 -12.53 -25.39
C PHE A 165 16.63 -13.77 -26.09
N ASP A 166 16.63 -13.80 -27.43
CA ASP A 166 16.06 -14.90 -28.22
C ASP A 166 14.67 -15.33 -27.67
N ARG A 167 14.59 -16.46 -26.98
CA ARG A 167 13.36 -16.97 -26.36
C ARG A 167 13.16 -16.54 -24.93
N TRP A 168 14.24 -16.24 -24.19
CA TRP A 168 14.14 -15.79 -22.80
C TRP A 168 13.95 -14.29 -22.72
N THR A 169 13.10 -13.87 -21.80
CA THR A 169 13.05 -12.47 -21.39
C THR A 169 13.46 -12.38 -19.94
N LEU A 170 14.41 -11.51 -19.65
CA LEU A 170 14.89 -11.23 -18.30
C LEU A 170 14.51 -9.82 -17.91
N GLY A 171 14.25 -9.61 -16.63
CA GLY A 171 13.94 -8.30 -16.07
C GLY A 171 14.46 -8.14 -14.66
N ALA A 172 14.79 -6.91 -14.32
CA ALA A 172 15.18 -6.50 -12.97
C ALA A 172 14.40 -5.25 -12.58
N HIS A 173 14.07 -5.13 -11.31
CA HIS A 173 13.38 -3.99 -10.74
C HIS A 173 13.91 -3.72 -9.34
N ALA A 174 14.12 -2.45 -9.01
CA ALA A 174 14.47 -1.98 -7.68
C ALA A 174 13.49 -0.88 -7.26
N ALA A 175 13.08 -0.89 -6.01
CA ALA A 175 12.29 0.17 -5.40
C ALA A 175 12.88 0.54 -4.04
N TYR A 176 12.86 1.82 -3.71
CA TYR A 176 13.36 2.36 -2.45
C TYR A 176 12.43 3.44 -1.91
N ARG A 177 12.11 3.35 -0.62
CA ARG A 177 11.35 4.37 0.11
C ARG A 177 12.16 4.85 1.32
N ALA A 178 12.27 6.17 1.45
CA ALA A 178 12.75 6.84 2.65
C ALA A 178 11.63 7.72 3.19
N GLU A 179 11.30 7.57 4.46
CA GLU A 179 10.24 8.35 5.09
C GLU A 179 10.65 8.82 6.47
N VAL A 180 10.28 10.06 6.80
CA VAL A 180 10.42 10.61 8.15
C VAL A 180 9.07 11.10 8.61
N ALA A 181 8.67 10.70 9.83
CA ALA A 181 7.50 11.23 10.48
C ALA A 181 7.86 11.75 11.87
N TYR A 182 7.17 12.81 12.31
CA TYR A 182 7.44 13.46 13.58
C TYR A 182 6.19 14.09 14.18
N ARG A 183 6.20 14.19 15.52
CA ARG A 183 5.16 14.85 16.32
C ARG A 183 5.78 15.99 17.11
N ASN A 184 5.13 17.17 17.12
CA ASN A 184 5.59 18.37 17.85
C ASN A 184 5.01 18.49 19.28
N ARG A 185 4.32 17.46 19.75
CA ARG A 185 3.73 17.37 21.09
C ARG A 185 4.42 16.24 21.85
N ASP A 186 4.64 16.42 23.15
CA ASP A 186 5.23 15.38 24.00
C ASP A 186 4.28 14.18 24.17
N PRO A 187 4.79 12.95 24.08
CA PRO A 187 6.14 12.57 23.66
C PRO A 187 6.42 13.00 22.21
N ARG A 188 7.58 13.65 21.96
CA ARG A 188 7.98 14.08 20.63
C ARG A 188 8.61 12.90 19.89
N VAL A 189 7.80 12.30 19.06
CA VAL A 189 8.20 11.19 18.21
C VAL A 189 8.98 11.71 17.01
N LYS A 190 10.08 11.03 16.67
CA LYS A 190 10.74 11.11 15.35
C LYS A 190 11.03 9.72 14.87
N THR A 191 10.37 9.34 13.79
CA THR A 191 10.52 8.03 13.16
C THR A 191 11.08 8.16 11.76
N VAL A 192 12.05 7.29 11.41
CA VAL A 192 12.68 7.26 10.08
C VAL A 192 12.62 5.84 9.53
N VAL A 193 12.13 5.71 8.31
CA VAL A 193 12.01 4.45 7.57
C VAL A 193 12.94 4.44 6.38
N SER A 194 13.54 3.27 6.12
CA SER A 194 14.26 2.89 4.91
C SER A 194 13.74 1.52 4.46
N ASP A 195 13.22 1.42 3.24
CA ASP A 195 12.58 0.23 2.69
C ASP A 195 13.09 -0.01 1.27
N LEU A 196 13.79 -1.12 1.04
CA LEU A 196 14.42 -1.48 -0.23
C LEU A 196 13.85 -2.80 -0.73
N ASP A 197 13.34 -2.81 -1.95
CA ASP A 197 12.90 -3.99 -2.68
C ASP A 197 13.76 -4.21 -3.92
N LEU A 198 14.21 -5.44 -4.12
CA LEU A 198 14.92 -5.89 -5.31
C LEU A 198 14.23 -7.12 -5.88
N ASN A 199 13.85 -7.09 -7.14
CA ASN A 199 13.15 -8.17 -7.81
C ASN A 199 13.83 -8.52 -9.14
N LEU A 200 13.98 -9.81 -9.42
CA LEU A 200 14.44 -10.36 -10.68
C LEU A 200 13.33 -11.21 -11.28
N GLY A 201 13.20 -11.18 -12.58
CA GLY A 201 12.21 -11.94 -13.30
C GLY A 201 12.77 -12.61 -14.56
N ALA A 202 12.17 -13.72 -14.91
CA ALA A 202 12.42 -14.40 -16.17
C ALA A 202 11.10 -14.87 -16.78
N THR A 203 10.95 -14.78 -18.12
CA THR A 203 9.81 -15.36 -18.83
C THR A 203 10.27 -16.17 -20.02
N TYR A 204 9.52 -17.22 -20.33
CA TYR A 204 9.75 -18.09 -21.48
C TYR A 204 8.44 -18.32 -22.25
N PRO A 205 8.38 -18.04 -23.56
CA PRO A 205 7.17 -18.24 -24.34
C PRO A 205 6.91 -19.73 -24.59
N LEU A 206 5.67 -20.14 -24.38
CA LEU A 206 5.14 -21.48 -24.63
C LEU A 206 3.91 -21.39 -25.54
N GLY A 207 4.14 -21.32 -26.83
CA GLY A 207 3.11 -21.15 -27.86
C GLY A 207 2.46 -19.75 -27.75
N ARG A 208 1.16 -19.68 -27.43
CA ARG A 208 0.41 -18.42 -27.29
C ARG A 208 0.50 -17.83 -25.88
N ASN A 209 1.13 -18.51 -24.95
CA ASN A 209 1.28 -18.09 -23.57
C ASN A 209 2.77 -18.00 -23.21
N MET A 210 3.06 -17.46 -22.05
CA MET A 210 4.39 -17.46 -21.46
C MET A 210 4.32 -17.93 -20.01
N LEU A 211 5.34 -18.68 -19.60
CA LEU A 211 5.63 -19.00 -18.22
C LEU A 211 6.58 -17.94 -17.66
N GLY A 212 6.23 -17.35 -16.54
CA GLY A 212 7.05 -16.36 -15.82
C GLY A 212 7.46 -16.88 -14.44
N LEU A 213 8.68 -16.57 -14.04
CA LEU A 213 9.21 -16.79 -12.70
C LEU A 213 9.74 -15.45 -12.16
N LYS A 214 9.52 -15.21 -10.88
CA LYS A 214 10.02 -14.04 -10.16
C LYS A 214 10.65 -14.47 -8.84
N ALA A 215 11.72 -13.80 -8.45
CA ALA A 215 12.29 -13.88 -7.11
C ALA A 215 12.75 -12.48 -6.67
N GLY A 216 12.66 -12.20 -5.38
CA GLY A 216 13.07 -10.91 -4.85
C GLY A 216 13.40 -10.96 -3.37
N ILE A 217 14.00 -9.89 -2.90
CA ILE A 217 14.32 -9.63 -1.49
C ILE A 217 13.81 -8.26 -1.08
N ASN A 218 13.47 -8.13 0.19
CA ASN A 218 13.11 -6.88 0.83
C ASN A 218 13.96 -6.67 2.08
N VAL A 219 14.47 -5.45 2.26
CA VAL A 219 15.19 -5.01 3.46
C VAL A 219 14.50 -3.77 4.00
N TYR A 220 14.00 -3.86 5.22
CA TYR A 220 13.29 -2.78 5.90
C TYR A 220 13.96 -2.43 7.22
N ASN A 221 14.13 -1.14 7.46
CA ASN A 221 14.61 -0.62 8.73
C ASN A 221 13.78 0.60 9.14
N GLN A 222 13.43 0.67 10.42
CA GLN A 222 12.78 1.82 11.03
C GLN A 222 13.43 2.13 12.37
N SER A 223 13.74 3.41 12.59
CA SER A 223 14.11 3.92 13.91
C SER A 223 12.98 4.79 14.46
N CYS A 224 12.75 4.72 15.75
CA CYS A 224 11.80 5.56 16.46
C CYS A 224 12.48 6.12 17.69
N ASP A 225 12.67 7.43 17.72
CA ASP A 225 13.29 8.18 18.82
C ASP A 225 12.23 9.05 19.49
N LEU A 226 12.20 9.03 20.82
CA LEU A 226 11.28 9.82 21.64
C LEU A 226 12.03 10.84 22.46
N ASP A 227 11.63 12.11 22.33
CA ASP A 227 12.13 13.21 23.15
C ASP A 227 10.98 13.86 23.96
N PHE A 228 11.32 14.39 25.11
CA PHE A 228 10.40 15.15 25.97
C PHE A 228 10.93 16.57 26.13
N TYR A 229 10.10 17.55 25.79
CA TYR A 229 10.42 18.96 26.04
C TYR A 229 10.32 19.30 27.52
N ASN A 230 9.31 18.74 28.20
CA ASN A 230 9.17 18.87 29.63
C ASN A 230 9.93 17.73 30.34
N PRO A 231 11.04 18.00 31.04
CA PRO A 231 11.83 16.97 31.71
C PRO A 231 11.14 16.30 32.90
N VAL A 232 10.04 16.92 33.41
CA VAL A 232 9.25 16.41 34.53
C VAL A 232 7.99 15.68 34.04
N ASN A 233 7.98 15.23 32.79
CA ASN A 233 6.80 14.64 32.20
C ASN A 233 6.62 13.18 32.62
N ASP A 234 5.45 12.84 33.16
CA ASP A 234 5.08 11.48 33.61
C ASP A 234 4.37 10.64 32.53
N ILE A 235 4.49 11.02 31.25
CA ILE A 235 3.88 10.27 30.17
C ILE A 235 4.60 8.94 30.00
N ASN A 236 3.85 7.86 30.20
CA ASN A 236 4.36 6.51 29.99
C ASN A 236 4.37 6.16 28.49
N THR A 237 5.46 5.54 28.07
CA THR A 237 5.55 4.88 26.77
C THR A 237 5.50 3.37 26.96
N TYR A 238 4.86 2.70 26.02
CA TYR A 238 4.55 1.28 26.11
C TYR A 238 5.14 0.54 24.90
N THR A 239 5.72 -0.62 25.14
CA THR A 239 6.00 -1.59 24.09
C THR A 239 4.84 -2.56 24.04
N LEU A 240 3.90 -2.32 23.12
CA LEU A 240 2.73 -3.16 22.93
C LEU A 240 3.12 -4.53 22.39
N THR A 241 2.35 -5.56 22.75
CA THR A 241 2.57 -6.94 22.31
C THR A 241 1.32 -7.55 21.66
N GLY A 242 0.27 -6.75 21.48
CA GLY A 242 -0.99 -7.13 20.84
C GLY A 242 -2.13 -7.35 21.83
N MET A 243 -3.37 -7.16 21.33
CA MET A 243 -4.60 -7.43 22.06
C MET A 243 -4.68 -6.77 23.45
N GLY A 244 -4.11 -5.56 23.62
CA GLY A 244 -4.10 -4.84 24.90
C GLY A 244 -3.07 -5.33 25.89
N THR A 245 -2.06 -6.08 25.44
CA THR A 245 -0.90 -6.47 26.26
C THR A 245 0.33 -5.63 25.94
N TYR A 246 1.27 -5.57 26.87
CA TYR A 246 2.53 -4.83 26.72
C TYR A 246 3.63 -5.40 27.62
N TYR A 247 4.90 -5.11 27.28
CA TYR A 247 6.04 -5.48 28.10
C TYR A 247 6.10 -4.62 29.36
N ARG A 248 5.73 -5.17 30.52
CA ARG A 248 5.75 -4.45 31.81
C ARG A 248 7.15 -4.01 32.23
N ARG A 249 8.20 -4.77 31.89
CA ARG A 249 9.60 -4.48 32.26
C ARG A 249 10.18 -3.30 31.50
N PHE A 250 9.74 -3.08 30.26
CA PHE A 250 10.26 -2.07 29.34
C PHE A 250 9.19 -1.02 29.05
N MET A 251 8.66 -0.38 30.08
CA MET A 251 7.71 0.73 29.98
C MET A 251 8.29 2.03 30.56
N GLY A 252 7.67 3.14 30.25
CA GLY A 252 8.08 4.46 30.72
C GLY A 252 9.36 4.94 30.01
N ASN A 253 10.19 5.68 30.75
CA ASN A 253 11.40 6.31 30.20
C ASN A 253 12.49 5.35 29.66
N THR A 254 12.31 4.04 29.81
CA THR A 254 13.26 3.02 29.31
C THR A 254 13.15 2.79 27.81
N ASN A 255 12.03 3.15 27.16
CA ASN A 255 11.73 2.81 25.77
C ASN A 255 11.89 3.98 24.79
N LYS A 256 12.77 4.93 25.08
CA LYS A 256 12.91 6.16 24.26
C LYS A 256 13.41 5.91 22.84
N ASN A 257 14.15 4.82 22.58
CA ASN A 257 14.77 4.55 21.29
C ASN A 257 14.49 3.11 20.87
N SER A 258 13.48 2.92 20.04
CA SER A 258 13.15 1.63 19.44
C SER A 258 13.64 1.54 18.01
N GLY A 259 14.04 0.35 17.59
CA GLY A 259 14.40 0.01 16.22
C GLY A 259 13.56 -1.16 15.73
N TYR A 260 13.29 -1.16 14.44
CA TYR A 260 12.61 -2.25 13.74
C TYR A 260 13.44 -2.61 12.52
N SER A 261 13.74 -3.87 12.34
CA SER A 261 14.50 -4.37 11.19
C SER A 261 13.82 -5.61 10.62
N SER A 262 13.80 -5.70 9.31
CA SER A 262 13.22 -6.84 8.63
C SER A 262 14.04 -7.23 7.41
N PHE A 263 14.18 -8.53 7.22
CA PHE A 263 14.60 -9.14 5.97
C PHE A 263 13.50 -10.05 5.48
N GLY A 264 13.15 -9.90 4.19
CA GLY A 264 12.15 -10.70 3.53
C GLY A 264 12.62 -11.22 2.18
N TYR A 265 11.96 -12.25 1.69
CA TYR A 265 12.12 -12.77 0.34
C TYR A 265 10.77 -13.11 -0.27
N ASN A 266 10.70 -13.09 -1.59
CA ASN A 266 9.50 -13.48 -2.33
C ASN A 266 9.88 -14.33 -3.54
N ALA A 267 8.92 -15.17 -3.95
CA ALA A 267 9.00 -15.95 -5.18
C ALA A 267 7.61 -16.01 -5.82
N GLY A 268 7.55 -15.99 -7.14
CA GLY A 268 6.27 -16.02 -7.85
C GLY A 268 6.35 -16.74 -9.18
N VAL A 269 5.19 -17.23 -9.62
CA VAL A 269 5.00 -17.87 -10.91
C VAL A 269 3.88 -17.17 -11.68
N GLN A 270 3.97 -17.15 -13.00
CA GLN A 270 2.98 -16.53 -13.88
C GLN A 270 2.74 -17.40 -15.10
N TRP A 271 1.48 -17.43 -15.53
CA TRP A 271 1.07 -17.95 -16.82
C TRP A 271 0.23 -16.88 -17.50
N LEU A 272 0.76 -16.24 -18.55
CA LEU A 272 0.14 -15.09 -19.20
C LEU A 272 0.08 -15.28 -20.73
N PRO A 273 -0.91 -14.71 -21.43
CA PRO A 273 -0.93 -14.64 -22.89
C PRO A 273 0.23 -13.78 -23.43
N THR A 274 0.81 -14.13 -24.58
CA THR A 274 1.92 -13.37 -25.17
C THR A 274 1.48 -12.27 -26.13
N ALA A 275 0.53 -12.55 -27.01
CA ALA A 275 0.17 -11.67 -28.12
C ALA A 275 -1.10 -10.83 -27.88
N SER A 276 -2.07 -11.36 -27.18
CA SER A 276 -3.31 -10.67 -26.85
C SER A 276 -3.50 -10.68 -25.34
N LYS A 277 -4.22 -9.70 -24.79
CA LYS A 277 -4.58 -9.70 -23.38
C LYS A 277 -5.76 -10.64 -23.06
N ASN A 278 -6.25 -11.38 -24.07
CA ASN A 278 -7.31 -12.37 -23.96
C ASN A 278 -6.73 -13.76 -23.69
N GLY A 279 -7.49 -14.58 -22.98
CA GLY A 279 -7.09 -15.92 -22.57
C GLY A 279 -6.83 -16.02 -21.08
N LEU A 280 -6.28 -17.15 -20.66
CA LEU A 280 -6.00 -17.44 -19.26
C LEU A 280 -4.76 -16.67 -18.77
N ALA A 281 -4.95 -15.92 -17.70
CA ALA A 281 -3.88 -15.31 -16.91
C ALA A 281 -3.93 -15.86 -15.48
N VAL A 282 -2.80 -16.38 -15.02
CA VAL A 282 -2.63 -16.88 -13.64
C VAL A 282 -1.35 -16.28 -13.08
N THR A 283 -1.43 -15.70 -11.90
CA THR A 283 -0.28 -15.26 -11.13
C THR A 283 -0.39 -15.81 -9.71
N ALA A 284 0.72 -16.26 -9.13
CA ALA A 284 0.80 -16.67 -7.75
C ALA A 284 2.16 -16.25 -7.20
N ALA A 285 2.16 -15.75 -5.97
CA ALA A 285 3.38 -15.33 -5.28
C ALA A 285 3.32 -15.75 -3.81
N TYR A 286 4.47 -16.10 -3.26
CA TYR A 286 4.70 -16.30 -1.85
C TYR A 286 5.72 -15.29 -1.37
N SER A 287 5.47 -14.69 -0.22
CA SER A 287 6.42 -13.84 0.46
C SER A 287 6.55 -14.25 1.93
N HIS A 288 7.76 -14.10 2.45
CA HIS A 288 8.08 -14.26 3.85
C HIS A 288 8.94 -13.11 4.33
N TYR A 289 8.66 -12.60 5.53
CA TYR A 289 9.57 -11.67 6.20
C TYR A 289 9.54 -11.85 7.71
N ARG A 290 10.70 -11.64 8.35
CA ARG A 290 10.80 -11.53 9.80
C ARG A 290 11.01 -10.07 10.16
N MET A 291 10.18 -9.55 11.09
CA MET A 291 10.28 -8.21 11.65
C MET A 291 10.73 -8.30 13.11
N GLU A 292 11.87 -7.72 13.42
CA GLU A 292 12.42 -7.67 14.79
C GLU A 292 12.19 -6.29 15.40
N GLN A 293 11.76 -6.26 16.67
CA GLN A 293 11.74 -5.06 17.50
C GLN A 293 12.94 -5.05 18.44
N GLN A 294 13.66 -3.94 18.49
CA GLN A 294 14.89 -3.78 19.26
C GLN A 294 14.82 -2.51 20.13
N LEU A 295 15.37 -2.58 21.35
CA LEU A 295 15.68 -1.41 22.18
C LEU A 295 17.11 -0.96 21.89
N ARG A 296 17.27 0.17 21.20
CA ARG A 296 18.57 0.66 20.73
C ARG A 296 19.45 1.14 21.87
N ASN A 297 18.88 1.73 22.91
CA ASN A 297 19.59 2.18 24.12
C ASN A 297 20.08 1.03 25.04
N PHE A 298 19.67 -0.21 24.78
CA PHE A 298 20.15 -1.43 25.45
C PHE A 298 20.97 -2.33 24.50
N ASN A 299 21.88 -1.73 23.75
CA ASN A 299 22.73 -2.45 22.79
C ASN A 299 21.94 -3.26 21.76
N ASN A 300 20.89 -2.65 21.20
CA ASN A 300 19.95 -3.28 20.26
C ASN A 300 19.33 -4.59 20.78
N LEU A 301 18.91 -4.58 22.04
CA LEU A 301 18.26 -5.72 22.67
C LEU A 301 16.97 -6.08 21.91
N THR A 302 16.94 -7.25 21.28
CA THR A 302 15.75 -7.74 20.55
C THR A 302 14.68 -8.18 21.55
N LEU A 303 13.58 -7.41 21.68
CA LEU A 303 12.46 -7.71 22.56
C LEU A 303 11.60 -8.85 22.04
N GLY A 304 11.35 -8.84 20.75
CA GLY A 304 10.51 -9.82 20.08
C GLY A 304 10.64 -9.71 18.57
N TYR A 305 10.01 -10.63 17.88
CA TYR A 305 9.94 -10.62 16.42
C TYR A 305 8.63 -11.26 15.92
N THR A 306 8.26 -10.90 14.71
CA THR A 306 7.18 -11.58 14.00
C THR A 306 7.71 -12.31 12.79
N ASP A 307 7.23 -13.55 12.57
CA ASP A 307 7.36 -14.27 11.31
C ASP A 307 6.05 -14.10 10.53
N ASN A 308 6.17 -13.67 9.29
CA ASN A 308 5.04 -13.31 8.44
C ASN A 308 5.14 -14.08 7.13
N ASP A 309 4.06 -14.76 6.78
CA ASP A 309 3.91 -15.53 5.55
C ASP A 309 2.69 -14.99 4.78
N GLU A 310 2.85 -14.76 3.47
CA GLU A 310 1.79 -14.29 2.60
C GLU A 310 1.79 -15.07 1.29
N VAL A 311 0.59 -15.45 0.85
CA VAL A 311 0.36 -16.04 -0.47
C VAL A 311 -0.68 -15.22 -1.20
N ASP A 312 -0.32 -14.68 -2.35
CA ASP A 312 -1.20 -13.96 -3.25
C ASP A 312 -1.43 -14.75 -4.53
N TRP A 313 -2.65 -14.70 -5.05
CA TRP A 313 -2.94 -15.26 -6.37
C TRP A 313 -3.97 -14.43 -7.12
N THR A 314 -3.88 -14.48 -8.44
CA THR A 314 -4.89 -13.96 -9.36
C THR A 314 -5.11 -14.98 -10.48
N VAL A 315 -6.37 -15.27 -10.77
CA VAL A 315 -6.80 -16.06 -11.92
C VAL A 315 -7.79 -15.23 -12.71
N ALA A 316 -7.49 -14.97 -13.95
CA ALA A 316 -8.35 -14.20 -14.85
C ALA A 316 -8.46 -14.86 -16.21
N TYR A 317 -9.55 -14.62 -16.90
CA TYR A 317 -9.70 -15.08 -18.28
C TYR A 317 -10.36 -14.00 -19.14
N GLY A 318 -9.66 -13.54 -20.17
CA GLY A 318 -10.18 -12.55 -21.11
C GLY A 318 -10.94 -13.20 -22.27
N PHE A 319 -12.22 -12.81 -22.43
CA PHE A 319 -13.10 -13.23 -23.53
C PHE A 319 -13.45 -12.05 -24.43
N CYS A 320 -13.29 -12.20 -25.75
CA CYS A 320 -13.94 -11.36 -26.73
C CYS A 320 -15.26 -12.04 -27.12
N LEU A 321 -16.38 -11.63 -26.53
CA LEU A 321 -17.70 -12.20 -26.83
C LEU A 321 -18.23 -11.73 -28.19
N SER A 322 -17.91 -10.48 -28.56
CA SER A 322 -18.16 -9.90 -29.88
C SER A 322 -17.15 -8.80 -30.19
N SER A 323 -17.24 -8.16 -31.35
CA SER A 323 -16.40 -6.99 -31.69
C SER A 323 -16.60 -5.80 -30.74
N SER A 324 -17.73 -5.72 -30.03
CA SER A 324 -18.09 -4.64 -29.12
C SER A 324 -18.22 -5.06 -27.66
N LEU A 325 -18.07 -6.35 -27.34
CA LEU A 325 -18.31 -6.86 -26.00
C LEU A 325 -17.12 -7.71 -25.52
N THR A 326 -16.49 -7.25 -24.43
CA THR A 326 -15.38 -7.95 -23.76
C THR A 326 -15.82 -8.31 -22.34
N PHE A 327 -15.50 -9.53 -21.91
CA PHE A 327 -15.74 -10.03 -20.57
C PHE A 327 -14.44 -10.57 -19.98
N ARG A 328 -14.10 -10.17 -18.75
CA ARG A 328 -12.88 -10.60 -18.10
C ARG A 328 -13.11 -10.95 -16.63
N PRO A 329 -13.65 -12.12 -16.27
CA PRO A 329 -13.73 -12.54 -14.89
C PRO A 329 -12.33 -12.60 -14.25
N VAL A 330 -12.25 -12.11 -13.02
CA VAL A 330 -11.03 -12.08 -12.21
C VAL A 330 -11.36 -12.61 -10.82
N PHE A 331 -10.65 -13.65 -10.42
CA PHE A 331 -10.65 -14.16 -9.06
C PHE A 331 -9.27 -13.95 -8.44
N LYS A 332 -9.20 -13.19 -7.36
CA LYS A 332 -7.95 -12.92 -6.63
C LYS A 332 -8.12 -13.21 -5.15
N GLY A 333 -7.03 -13.51 -4.48
CA GLY A 333 -7.03 -13.69 -3.05
C GLY A 333 -5.65 -13.57 -2.44
N THR A 334 -5.68 -13.33 -1.12
CA THR A 334 -4.50 -13.24 -0.26
C THR A 334 -4.74 -14.07 0.99
N LEU A 335 -3.75 -14.88 1.34
CA LEU A 335 -3.67 -15.55 2.63
C LEU A 335 -2.48 -14.98 3.38
N PHE A 336 -2.73 -14.39 4.54
CA PHE A 336 -1.69 -13.84 5.39
C PHE A 336 -1.69 -14.52 6.76
N LYS A 337 -0.49 -14.80 7.28
CA LYS A 337 -0.31 -15.39 8.60
C LYS A 337 0.89 -14.76 9.30
N ARG A 338 0.69 -14.35 10.54
CA ARG A 338 1.71 -13.77 11.41
C ARG A 338 1.79 -14.53 12.72
N LYS A 339 3.00 -14.82 13.17
CA LYS A 339 3.27 -15.34 14.50
C LYS A 339 4.21 -14.37 15.21
N GLY A 340 3.87 -14.00 16.44
CA GLY A 340 4.69 -13.13 17.26
C GLY A 340 5.37 -13.87 18.39
N THR A 341 6.70 -13.72 18.46
CA THR A 341 7.55 -14.34 19.49
C THR A 341 8.12 -13.24 20.39
N GLU A 342 8.00 -13.43 21.69
CA GLU A 342 8.52 -12.56 22.74
C GLU A 342 9.73 -13.19 23.40
N ASN A 343 10.80 -12.43 23.57
CA ASN A 343 11.97 -12.85 24.30
C ASN A 343 11.79 -12.59 25.79
N LEU A 344 12.23 -13.53 26.61
CA LEU A 344 12.21 -13.46 28.07
C LEU A 344 13.61 -13.15 28.59
N PHE A 345 13.71 -12.24 29.55
CA PHE A 345 14.96 -11.75 30.06
C PHE A 345 15.10 -12.01 31.56
N GLY A 346 16.32 -12.40 31.96
CA GLY A 346 16.74 -12.51 33.35
C GLY A 346 16.92 -11.15 34.04
N THR A 347 17.48 -11.16 35.22
CA THR A 347 17.86 -9.94 35.95
C THR A 347 18.97 -9.19 35.20
N SER A 348 18.91 -7.85 35.19
CA SER A 348 19.93 -7.03 34.53
C SER A 348 21.28 -7.09 35.25
N ALA A 349 22.34 -7.22 34.48
CA ALA A 349 23.70 -6.98 34.93
C ALA A 349 24.18 -5.67 34.28
N GLY A 350 24.04 -4.55 34.99
CA GLY A 350 24.28 -3.22 34.42
C GLY A 350 23.24 -2.85 33.35
N ALA A 351 23.70 -2.46 32.16
CA ALA A 351 22.86 -2.12 31.00
C ALA A 351 22.56 -3.33 30.08
N SER A 352 22.95 -4.55 30.47
CA SER A 352 22.76 -5.77 29.69
C SER A 352 21.68 -6.66 30.32
N TYR A 353 20.88 -7.30 29.46
CA TYR A 353 19.88 -8.27 29.85
C TYR A 353 20.14 -9.59 29.15
N ASP A 354 20.31 -10.67 29.93
CA ASP A 354 20.50 -12.00 29.37
C ASP A 354 19.15 -12.57 28.92
N LYS A 355 19.07 -13.01 27.69
CA LYS A 355 17.91 -13.75 27.19
C LYS A 355 17.89 -15.15 27.82
N ILE A 356 16.84 -15.45 28.61
CA ILE A 356 16.66 -16.73 29.30
C ILE A 356 15.68 -17.68 28.57
N GLY A 357 14.93 -17.17 27.61
CA GLY A 357 13.96 -17.95 26.84
C GLY A 357 13.18 -17.11 25.84
N SER A 358 12.20 -17.74 25.20
CA SER A 358 11.22 -17.08 24.36
C SER A 358 9.91 -17.83 24.37
N ARG A 359 8.82 -17.13 24.09
CA ARG A 359 7.47 -17.70 23.91
C ARG A 359 6.82 -17.11 22.67
N THR A 360 5.86 -17.80 22.06
CA THR A 360 5.15 -17.36 20.86
C THR A 360 3.65 -17.20 21.17
N PRO A 361 3.26 -16.16 21.93
CA PRO A 361 1.88 -16.00 22.38
C PRO A 361 0.95 -15.43 21.33
N TYR A 362 1.45 -14.63 20.39
CA TYR A 362 0.65 -13.89 19.43
C TYR A 362 0.50 -14.63 18.10
N SER A 363 -0.70 -14.60 17.55
CA SER A 363 -0.99 -15.10 16.20
C SER A 363 -2.07 -14.23 15.56
N PHE A 364 -1.84 -13.86 14.30
CA PHE A 364 -2.82 -13.21 13.43
C PHE A 364 -2.91 -13.96 12.11
N SER A 365 -4.11 -14.10 11.58
CA SER A 365 -4.34 -14.66 10.24
C SER A 365 -5.46 -13.90 9.55
N SER A 366 -5.25 -13.56 8.27
CA SER A 366 -6.28 -13.00 7.42
C SER A 366 -6.39 -13.77 6.10
N ARG A 367 -7.59 -13.77 5.54
CA ARG A 367 -7.90 -14.34 4.23
C ARG A 367 -8.80 -13.37 3.51
N THR A 368 -8.39 -12.95 2.34
CA THR A 368 -9.23 -12.14 1.47
C THR A 368 -9.40 -12.85 0.14
N MET A 369 -10.61 -12.83 -0.39
CA MET A 369 -10.95 -13.39 -1.69
C MET A 369 -11.90 -12.42 -2.38
N GLN A 370 -11.72 -12.20 -3.67
CA GLN A 370 -12.58 -11.32 -4.45
C GLN A 370 -12.81 -11.92 -5.83
N LEU A 371 -14.07 -12.06 -6.20
CA LEU A 371 -14.51 -12.35 -7.55
C LEU A 371 -15.07 -11.07 -8.17
N SER A 372 -14.54 -10.66 -9.32
CA SER A 372 -15.01 -9.52 -10.10
C SER A 372 -15.33 -9.96 -11.52
N LEU A 373 -16.45 -9.50 -12.08
CA LEU A 373 -16.98 -9.95 -13.36
C LEU A 373 -17.17 -8.75 -14.31
N PRO A 374 -16.10 -8.04 -14.72
CA PRO A 374 -16.22 -6.88 -15.59
C PRO A 374 -16.69 -7.28 -16.99
N LEU A 375 -17.81 -6.69 -17.38
CA LEU A 375 -18.42 -6.77 -18.69
C LEU A 375 -18.33 -5.40 -19.35
N GLN A 376 -17.46 -5.27 -20.34
CA GLN A 376 -17.19 -4.02 -21.06
C GLN A 376 -17.89 -4.03 -22.40
N TRP A 377 -18.71 -3.04 -22.63
CA TRP A 377 -19.47 -2.83 -23.86
C TRP A 377 -19.02 -1.54 -24.55
N GLN A 378 -18.64 -1.64 -25.83
CA GLN A 378 -18.41 -0.49 -26.68
C GLN A 378 -19.75 -0.02 -27.24
N THR A 379 -20.33 1.03 -26.62
CA THR A 379 -21.65 1.57 -26.94
C THR A 379 -21.66 2.44 -28.20
N ALA A 380 -20.51 3.05 -28.51
CA ALA A 380 -20.28 3.81 -29.74
C ALA A 380 -18.80 3.71 -30.14
N LYS A 381 -18.41 4.27 -31.29
CA LYS A 381 -17.05 4.20 -31.84
C LYS A 381 -15.95 4.58 -30.82
N VAL A 382 -16.26 5.53 -29.93
CA VAL A 382 -15.34 6.08 -28.91
C VAL A 382 -15.96 6.12 -27.51
N SER A 383 -16.92 5.26 -27.22
CA SER A 383 -17.61 5.22 -25.92
C SER A 383 -17.67 3.80 -25.41
N TYR A 384 -17.31 3.62 -24.15
CA TYR A 384 -17.29 2.34 -23.47
C TYR A 384 -18.03 2.43 -22.14
N LEU A 385 -18.84 1.42 -21.85
CA LEU A 385 -19.50 1.24 -20.58
C LEU A 385 -19.06 -0.11 -20.00
N THR A 386 -18.60 -0.12 -18.77
CA THR A 386 -18.19 -1.34 -18.07
C THR A 386 -19.05 -1.53 -16.83
N PHE A 387 -19.68 -2.70 -16.70
CA PHE A 387 -20.34 -3.16 -15.49
C PHE A 387 -19.47 -4.21 -14.82
N THR A 388 -19.18 -4.01 -13.54
CA THR A 388 -18.35 -4.93 -12.76
C THR A 388 -19.07 -5.37 -11.50
N PRO A 389 -20.04 -6.31 -11.58
CA PRO A 389 -20.52 -6.96 -10.38
C PRO A 389 -19.44 -7.82 -9.76
N GLY A 390 -19.45 -7.92 -8.45
CA GLY A 390 -18.47 -8.71 -7.74
C GLY A 390 -18.92 -9.08 -6.34
N VAL A 391 -18.12 -9.93 -5.70
CA VAL A 391 -18.27 -10.30 -4.29
C VAL A 391 -16.90 -10.44 -3.66
N GLY A 392 -16.73 -9.83 -2.50
CA GLY A 392 -15.58 -9.95 -1.63
C GLY A 392 -15.89 -10.83 -0.42
N TYR A 393 -14.91 -11.58 0.03
CA TYR A 393 -14.92 -12.27 1.30
C TYR A 393 -13.64 -11.91 2.06
N GLY A 394 -13.79 -11.51 3.32
CA GLY A 394 -12.70 -11.24 4.24
C GLY A 394 -12.87 -12.05 5.52
N TYR A 395 -11.78 -12.53 6.08
CA TYR A 395 -11.72 -13.21 7.37
C TYR A 395 -10.47 -12.74 8.10
N GLU A 396 -10.62 -12.38 9.35
CA GLU A 396 -9.52 -12.00 10.24
C GLU A 396 -9.68 -12.68 11.60
N ARG A 397 -8.57 -13.20 12.09
CA ARG A 397 -8.47 -13.76 13.44
C ARG A 397 -7.19 -13.31 14.09
N GLU A 398 -7.32 -12.69 15.25
CA GLU A 398 -6.21 -12.30 16.12
C GLU A 398 -6.33 -13.06 17.45
N SER A 399 -5.23 -13.58 17.98
CA SER A 399 -5.21 -14.32 19.24
C SER A 399 -3.91 -14.12 20.01
N TYR A 400 -4.03 -14.16 21.33
CA TYR A 400 -2.93 -14.12 22.29
C TYR A 400 -3.14 -15.25 23.32
N SER A 401 -2.10 -16.03 23.63
CA SER A 401 -2.28 -17.27 24.41
C SER A 401 -2.31 -17.08 25.91
N GLU A 402 -1.56 -16.09 26.46
CA GLU A 402 -1.43 -15.87 27.91
C GLU A 402 -1.30 -14.38 28.24
N PRO A 403 -2.39 -13.72 28.70
CA PRO A 403 -3.74 -14.25 28.93
C PRO A 403 -4.44 -14.65 27.63
N TYR A 404 -5.34 -15.65 27.68
CA TYR A 404 -6.01 -16.11 26.47
C TYR A 404 -7.01 -15.07 25.96
N ARG A 405 -6.74 -14.54 24.76
CA ARG A 405 -7.58 -13.56 24.08
C ARG A 405 -7.76 -13.95 22.62
N ARG A 406 -8.96 -13.72 22.07
CA ARG A 406 -9.25 -14.01 20.67
C ARG A 406 -10.31 -13.05 20.15
N LEU A 407 -10.00 -12.45 19.00
CA LEU A 407 -10.91 -11.67 18.18
C LEU A 407 -11.03 -12.38 16.82
N GLU A 408 -12.26 -12.49 16.29
CA GLU A 408 -12.50 -13.19 15.03
C GLU A 408 -13.69 -12.55 14.32
N VAL A 409 -13.52 -12.21 13.05
CA VAL A 409 -14.54 -11.58 12.23
C VAL A 409 -14.41 -12.03 10.78
N SER A 410 -15.54 -12.20 10.11
CA SER A 410 -15.62 -12.39 8.67
C SER A 410 -16.57 -11.36 8.03
N HIS A 411 -16.37 -11.10 6.75
CA HIS A 411 -17.18 -10.18 5.98
C HIS A 411 -17.51 -10.78 4.63
N LEU A 412 -18.76 -10.67 4.21
CA LEU A 412 -19.20 -10.94 2.84
C LEU A 412 -19.66 -9.63 2.21
N ALA A 413 -19.03 -9.22 1.11
CA ALA A 413 -19.20 -7.91 0.53
C ALA A 413 -19.62 -8.00 -0.96
N PRO A 414 -20.92 -8.10 -1.30
CA PRO A 414 -21.38 -7.85 -2.66
C PRO A 414 -21.06 -6.42 -3.08
N GLN A 415 -20.63 -6.24 -4.33
CA GLN A 415 -20.21 -4.97 -4.89
C GLN A 415 -20.67 -4.82 -6.35
N LEU A 416 -20.83 -3.58 -6.76
CA LEU A 416 -21.10 -3.22 -8.15
C LEU A 416 -20.34 -1.94 -8.48
N ASP A 417 -19.55 -1.97 -9.55
CA ASP A 417 -18.92 -0.79 -10.12
C ASP A 417 -19.42 -0.59 -11.56
N VAL A 418 -19.57 0.67 -11.95
CA VAL A 418 -19.99 1.10 -13.28
C VAL A 418 -19.03 2.17 -13.75
N ASP A 419 -18.37 1.93 -14.88
CA ASP A 419 -17.41 2.85 -15.48
C ASP A 419 -17.86 3.26 -16.86
N PHE A 420 -17.83 4.54 -17.15
CA PHE A 420 -18.13 5.11 -18.45
C PHE A 420 -16.94 5.95 -18.94
N THR A 421 -16.46 5.59 -20.13
CA THR A 421 -15.33 6.28 -20.76
C THR A 421 -15.71 6.69 -22.17
N THR A 422 -15.56 7.99 -22.51
CA THR A 422 -15.92 8.49 -23.84
C THR A 422 -15.02 9.64 -24.28
N VAL A 423 -14.86 9.79 -25.60
CA VAL A 423 -14.22 10.96 -26.22
C VAL A 423 -15.26 11.82 -26.87
N SER A 424 -15.37 13.07 -26.46
CA SER A 424 -16.29 14.05 -27.01
C SER A 424 -15.55 15.15 -27.79
N GLY A 425 -16.15 15.66 -28.89
CA GLY A 425 -15.57 16.70 -29.72
C GLY A 425 -14.18 16.37 -30.26
N GLY A 426 -13.77 15.10 -30.27
CA GLY A 426 -12.47 14.64 -30.75
C GLY A 426 -11.27 15.04 -29.89
N CYS A 427 -11.46 15.75 -28.79
CA CYS A 427 -10.38 16.30 -27.97
C CYS A 427 -10.59 16.23 -26.45
N TRP A 428 -11.75 15.79 -25.97
CA TRP A 428 -12.05 15.65 -24.56
C TRP A 428 -12.29 14.17 -24.21
N LEU A 429 -11.42 13.58 -23.40
CA LEU A 429 -11.62 12.26 -22.81
C LEU A 429 -12.26 12.41 -21.44
N TRP A 430 -13.39 11.78 -21.25
CA TRP A 430 -14.15 11.71 -20.00
C TRP A 430 -14.08 10.30 -19.43
N ASN A 431 -13.78 10.21 -18.14
CA ASN A 431 -13.85 8.98 -17.36
C ASN A 431 -14.77 9.23 -16.17
N LEU A 432 -15.85 8.49 -16.06
CA LEU A 432 -16.80 8.57 -14.95
C LEU A 432 -16.90 7.18 -14.33
N SER A 433 -16.86 7.10 -13.01
CA SER A 433 -16.99 5.84 -12.28
C SER A 433 -17.89 6.03 -11.07
N ALA A 434 -18.75 5.07 -10.81
CA ALA A 434 -19.56 4.97 -9.61
C ALA A 434 -19.57 3.52 -9.13
N GLY A 435 -19.37 3.31 -7.85
CA GLY A 435 -19.36 1.97 -7.27
C GLY A 435 -19.95 1.96 -5.88
N GLY A 436 -20.49 0.81 -5.50
CA GLY A 436 -21.01 0.57 -4.17
C GLY A 436 -20.70 -0.83 -3.69
N GLU A 437 -20.54 -0.97 -2.38
CA GLU A 437 -20.40 -2.26 -1.70
C GLU A 437 -21.20 -2.26 -0.41
N TYR A 438 -21.73 -3.41 -0.05
CA TYR A 438 -22.33 -3.62 1.27
C TYR A 438 -21.68 -4.84 1.91
N ALA A 439 -20.87 -4.62 2.94
CA ALA A 439 -20.18 -5.68 3.65
C ALA A 439 -20.96 -6.09 4.89
N LEU A 440 -21.42 -7.33 4.90
CA LEU A 440 -22.07 -7.99 6.03
C LEU A 440 -20.98 -8.58 6.94
N ALA A 441 -20.95 -8.17 8.17
CA ALA A 441 -20.04 -8.69 9.18
C ALA A 441 -20.66 -9.89 9.91
N ASP A 442 -19.87 -10.95 10.07
CA ASP A 442 -20.18 -12.07 10.96
C ASP A 442 -19.02 -12.22 11.95
N ALA A 443 -19.29 -11.84 13.19
CA ALA A 443 -18.27 -11.75 14.23
C ALA A 443 -18.59 -12.68 15.39
N LEU A 444 -17.59 -13.45 15.82
CA LEU A 444 -17.70 -14.23 17.03
C LEU A 444 -17.55 -13.35 18.26
N THR A 445 -18.25 -13.69 19.35
CA THR A 445 -18.07 -13.01 20.63
C THR A 445 -16.60 -13.03 21.04
N PRO A 446 -15.98 -11.86 21.34
CA PRO A 446 -14.59 -11.79 21.72
C PRO A 446 -14.33 -12.55 23.04
N VAL A 447 -13.23 -13.27 23.07
CA VAL A 447 -12.72 -13.86 24.30
C VAL A 447 -11.60 -12.97 24.83
N LEU A 448 -11.78 -12.35 25.99
CA LEU A 448 -10.87 -11.35 26.55
C LEU A 448 -10.61 -11.69 28.03
N THR A 449 -9.79 -12.71 28.30
CA THR A 449 -9.41 -13.09 29.66
C THR A 449 -8.45 -12.05 30.24
N ASP A 450 -8.63 -11.69 31.50
CA ASP A 450 -7.83 -10.70 32.26
C ASP A 450 -7.66 -9.38 31.48
N PHE A 451 -8.77 -8.90 30.92
CA PHE A 451 -8.78 -7.70 30.08
C PHE A 451 -9.24 -6.50 30.90
N GLU A 452 -8.40 -5.46 30.95
CA GLU A 452 -8.68 -4.23 31.68
C GLU A 452 -9.50 -3.27 30.79
N THR A 453 -10.83 -3.36 30.87
CA THR A 453 -11.76 -2.53 30.07
C THR A 453 -11.72 -1.06 30.42
N ASP A 454 -11.32 -0.73 31.65
CA ASP A 454 -11.34 0.65 32.18
C ASP A 454 -10.09 1.46 31.79
N THR A 455 -9.07 0.80 31.23
CA THR A 455 -7.86 1.47 30.76
C THR A 455 -8.06 2.05 29.35
N SER A 456 -7.37 3.15 29.06
CA SER A 456 -7.37 3.78 27.75
C SER A 456 -6.90 2.81 26.65
N LEU A 457 -5.92 1.93 26.94
CA LEU A 457 -5.49 0.88 26.01
C LEU A 457 -6.61 -0.14 25.77
N GLY A 458 -7.28 -0.61 26.82
CA GLY A 458 -8.40 -1.53 26.70
C GLY A 458 -9.56 -0.96 25.89
N GLN A 459 -9.94 0.29 26.17
CA GLN A 459 -10.97 1.02 25.41
C GLN A 459 -10.59 1.15 23.92
N SER A 460 -9.31 1.38 23.62
CA SER A 460 -8.82 1.47 22.25
C SER A 460 -8.94 0.12 21.49
N VAL A 461 -8.65 -0.99 22.14
CA VAL A 461 -8.83 -2.35 21.56
C VAL A 461 -10.31 -2.62 21.29
N LEU A 462 -11.19 -2.32 22.26
CA LEU A 462 -12.63 -2.50 22.08
C LEU A 462 -13.20 -1.59 20.98
N SER A 463 -12.70 -0.35 20.87
CA SER A 463 -13.08 0.57 19.81
C SER A 463 -12.68 0.06 18.43
N ASN A 464 -11.46 -0.45 18.25
CA ASN A 464 -11.03 -1.06 17.00
C ASN A 464 -11.92 -2.25 16.64
N TYR A 465 -12.24 -3.07 17.63
CA TYR A 465 -13.03 -4.26 17.40
C TYR A 465 -14.49 -3.94 17.05
N SER A 466 -15.12 -2.93 17.68
CA SER A 466 -16.48 -2.50 17.33
C SER A 466 -16.56 -2.04 15.87
N MET A 467 -15.54 -1.32 15.38
CA MET A 467 -15.47 -0.91 13.98
C MET A 467 -15.29 -2.10 13.01
N LEU A 468 -14.49 -3.10 13.42
CA LEU A 468 -14.29 -4.33 12.62
C LEU A 468 -15.53 -5.21 12.54
N GLN A 469 -16.38 -5.21 13.59
CA GLN A 469 -17.62 -5.99 13.64
C GLN A 469 -18.79 -5.35 12.92
N ALA A 470 -18.71 -4.06 12.60
CA ALA A 470 -19.82 -3.32 12.02
C ALA A 470 -20.05 -3.75 10.55
N ASP A 471 -21.31 -3.90 10.19
CA ASP A 471 -21.71 -3.88 8.78
C ASP A 471 -21.27 -2.56 8.17
N ARG A 472 -20.93 -2.55 6.90
CA ARG A 472 -20.50 -1.30 6.25
C ARG A 472 -21.08 -1.13 4.87
N LEU A 473 -21.47 0.11 4.57
CA LEU A 473 -21.87 0.56 3.24
C LEU A 473 -20.75 1.43 2.66
N GLY A 474 -20.15 1.00 1.58
CA GLY A 474 -19.13 1.75 0.84
C GLY A 474 -19.71 2.34 -0.44
N VAL A 475 -19.41 3.61 -0.72
CA VAL A 475 -19.75 4.30 -1.98
C VAL A 475 -18.49 4.94 -2.53
N ARG A 476 -18.26 4.79 -3.83
CA ARG A 476 -17.15 5.39 -4.58
C ARG A 476 -17.69 6.13 -5.79
N ILE A 477 -17.25 7.36 -6.00
CA ILE A 477 -17.59 8.15 -7.20
C ILE A 477 -16.31 8.80 -7.69
N SER A 478 -16.04 8.73 -8.98
CA SER A 478 -14.95 9.47 -9.57
C SER A 478 -15.33 10.09 -10.91
N ALA A 479 -14.71 11.24 -11.21
CA ALA A 479 -14.83 11.91 -12.48
C ALA A 479 -13.46 12.39 -12.92
N GLY A 480 -13.13 12.14 -14.18
CA GLY A 480 -11.88 12.55 -14.79
C GLY A 480 -12.12 13.16 -16.15
N VAL A 481 -11.34 14.20 -16.48
CA VAL A 481 -11.32 14.82 -17.79
C VAL A 481 -9.88 14.97 -18.26
N SER A 482 -9.63 14.65 -19.52
CA SER A 482 -8.31 14.81 -20.12
C SER A 482 -8.44 15.51 -21.49
N ARG A 483 -7.48 16.40 -21.77
CA ARG A 483 -7.47 17.17 -23.02
C ARG A 483 -6.04 17.32 -23.54
N PRO A 484 -5.80 17.11 -24.86
CA PRO A 484 -4.54 17.46 -25.49
C PRO A 484 -4.28 18.98 -25.42
N VAL A 485 -3.07 19.35 -24.99
CA VAL A 485 -2.60 20.73 -24.93
C VAL A 485 -1.18 20.75 -25.48
N SER A 486 -1.02 21.21 -26.72
CA SER A 486 0.28 21.15 -27.41
C SER A 486 0.84 19.71 -27.45
N ASN A 487 1.95 19.44 -26.80
CA ASN A 487 2.68 18.16 -26.84
C ASN A 487 2.39 17.21 -25.67
N PHE A 488 1.43 17.54 -24.82
CA PHE A 488 1.04 16.72 -23.68
C PHE A 488 -0.49 16.68 -23.52
N ILE A 489 -0.96 15.75 -22.72
CA ILE A 489 -2.37 15.66 -22.34
C ILE A 489 -2.49 16.10 -20.88
N LEU A 490 -3.23 17.17 -20.64
CA LEU A 490 -3.59 17.61 -19.29
C LEU A 490 -4.80 16.79 -18.82
N SER A 491 -4.71 16.23 -17.61
CA SER A 491 -5.75 15.43 -16.98
C SER A 491 -6.07 16.00 -15.61
N LEU A 492 -7.36 16.13 -15.30
CA LEU A 492 -7.87 16.44 -13.97
C LEU A 492 -8.81 15.32 -13.55
N SER A 493 -8.64 14.78 -12.36
CA SER A 493 -9.57 13.81 -11.79
C SER A 493 -9.87 14.10 -10.33
N VAL A 494 -11.10 13.80 -9.94
CA VAL A 494 -11.58 13.86 -8.55
C VAL A 494 -12.21 12.51 -8.23
N ALA A 495 -11.83 11.94 -7.11
CA ALA A 495 -12.46 10.75 -6.55
C ALA A 495 -12.97 11.06 -5.15
N TYR A 496 -14.14 10.56 -4.81
CA TYR A 496 -14.73 10.65 -3.49
C TYR A 496 -15.12 9.25 -3.03
N THR A 497 -14.83 8.95 -1.79
CA THR A 497 -15.20 7.69 -1.13
C THR A 497 -15.91 8.00 0.18
N MET A 498 -16.94 7.21 0.47
CA MET A 498 -17.62 7.22 1.75
C MET A 498 -17.74 5.76 2.20
N THR A 499 -17.44 5.50 3.45
CA THR A 499 -17.73 4.22 4.10
C THR A 499 -18.48 4.50 5.38
N ASP A 500 -19.68 4.02 5.46
CA ASP A 500 -20.51 4.11 6.67
C ASP A 500 -20.45 2.77 7.41
N TYR A 501 -19.85 2.79 8.59
CA TYR A 501 -19.85 1.68 9.54
C TYR A 501 -21.12 1.79 10.36
N ILE A 502 -22.08 0.91 10.07
CA ILE A 502 -23.46 1.02 10.56
C ILE A 502 -23.49 1.01 12.09
N ASN A 503 -24.15 2.01 12.67
CA ASN A 503 -24.24 2.29 14.11
C ASN A 503 -22.91 2.69 14.79
N GLU A 504 -21.83 2.89 14.02
CA GLU A 504 -20.54 3.30 14.58
C GLU A 504 -20.11 4.69 14.07
N ALA A 505 -19.69 4.80 12.82
CA ALA A 505 -19.23 6.07 12.26
C ALA A 505 -19.11 6.05 10.74
N SER A 506 -19.14 7.23 10.14
CA SER A 506 -18.87 7.42 8.71
C SER A 506 -17.43 7.90 8.48
N CYS A 507 -16.80 7.38 7.44
CA CYS A 507 -15.48 7.74 6.96
C CYS A 507 -15.60 8.33 5.55
N HIS A 508 -14.92 9.44 5.29
CA HIS A 508 -14.96 10.16 4.01
C HIS A 508 -13.56 10.36 3.48
N GLY A 509 -13.36 10.11 2.20
CA GLY A 509 -12.11 10.35 1.49
C GLY A 509 -12.32 11.16 0.22
N ALA A 510 -11.39 12.03 -0.12
CA ALA A 510 -11.39 12.76 -1.37
C ALA A 510 -9.96 12.86 -1.92
N VAL A 511 -9.80 12.50 -3.20
CA VAL A 511 -8.53 12.62 -3.91
C VAL A 511 -8.71 13.50 -5.12
N LEU A 512 -7.88 14.55 -5.24
CA LEU A 512 -7.76 15.39 -6.42
C LEU A 512 -6.43 15.10 -7.09
N THR A 513 -6.44 14.80 -8.39
CA THR A 513 -5.22 14.61 -9.19
C THR A 513 -5.20 15.54 -10.39
N LEU A 514 -4.11 16.27 -10.53
CA LEU A 514 -3.78 17.04 -11.74
C LEU A 514 -2.54 16.41 -12.37
N ALA A 515 -2.63 15.98 -13.63
CA ALA A 515 -1.53 15.31 -14.30
C ALA A 515 -1.28 15.82 -15.71
N ALA A 516 -0.01 15.86 -16.10
CA ALA A 516 0.43 16.00 -17.48
C ALA A 516 0.96 14.63 -17.96
N LYS A 517 0.49 14.16 -19.13
CA LYS A 517 0.87 12.88 -19.74
C LYS A 517 1.46 13.13 -21.12
N PHE A 518 2.55 12.43 -21.46
CA PHE A 518 3.31 12.60 -22.72
C PHE A 518 3.99 11.29 -23.13
#